data_dc3c38f899f849740509d3aa6636d1f8
#
_entry.id   dc3c38f899f849740509d3aa6636d1f8
#
_cell.length_a   1.000
_cell.length_b   1.000
_cell.length_c   1.000
_cell.angle_alpha   90.00
_cell.angle_beta   90.00
_cell.angle_gamma   90.00
#
_symmetry.space_group_name_H-M   'P 1'
#
loop_
_entity.id
_entity.type
_entity.pdbx_description
1 polymer ?
#
loop_
_entity_poly.entity_id
_entity_poly.type
_entity_poly.pdbx_seq_one_letter_code
_entity_poly.pdbx_strand_id
1 'polypeptide(L)'
;MKNDESLRDGLSVARLRRVFISPSILSADFGQLNEEIASIEALADTLHVDVMDGHFVPNLTFGAPVVRCIRTKLPLHCHLMVENPEHYVEAFAEAHAAEFIFHIEASKDAEALIKKIRGHGMKAGVSLNPGTELGALEKVLPLVDSVLVMSVNPGFGGQGFMPVALEKIRVLREKFPNLNIAVDGGINAETGKLCREAGANILVAGSFIFKANDRAVAIAGLR
;
A
#
# COMPACT_ATOMS: atom_id res chain seq x y z
N MET A 1 -4.25 -53.62 18.38
CA MET A 1 -5.07 -52.41 18.11
C MET A 1 -4.47 -51.27 18.92
N LYS A 2 -3.61 -50.45 18.34
CA LYS A 2 -3.14 -49.19 18.91
C LYS A 2 -3.43 -48.13 17.85
N ASN A 3 -4.23 -47.17 18.24
CA ASN A 3 -4.87 -46.20 17.41
C ASN A 3 -3.83 -45.23 16.80
N ASP A 4 -4.06 -45.02 15.55
CA ASP A 4 -3.44 -44.02 14.69
C ASP A 4 -4.11 -42.63 14.95
N GLU A 5 -3.56 -41.86 15.90
CA GLU A 5 -4.05 -40.54 16.31
C GLU A 5 -3.06 -39.41 16.07
N SER A 6 -1.99 -39.61 15.24
CA SER A 6 -0.88 -38.66 15.10
C SER A 6 -0.88 -37.83 13.79
N LEU A 7 -1.97 -37.81 13.00
CA LEU A 7 -2.01 -37.13 11.71
C LEU A 7 -3.07 -36.02 11.58
N ARG A 8 -3.55 -35.43 12.67
CA ARG A 8 -4.59 -34.37 12.61
C ARG A 8 -4.20 -32.97 13.05
N ASP A 9 -2.92 -32.71 13.35
CA ASP A 9 -2.48 -31.37 13.80
C ASP A 9 -1.46 -30.75 12.84
N GLY A 10 -1.85 -30.48 11.61
CA GLY A 10 -0.96 -29.87 10.60
C GLY A 10 -1.60 -28.84 9.67
N LEU A 11 -2.91 -28.67 9.72
CA LEU A 11 -3.59 -27.61 8.97
C LEU A 11 -3.97 -26.49 9.93
N SER A 12 -3.00 -25.65 10.27
CA SER A 12 -3.27 -24.31 10.79
C SER A 12 -4.18 -23.63 9.76
N VAL A 13 -5.48 -23.54 10.09
CA VAL A 13 -6.44 -22.74 9.35
C VAL A 13 -5.90 -21.32 9.34
N ALA A 14 -5.27 -20.92 8.25
CA ALA A 14 -4.89 -19.54 8.01
C ALA A 14 -6.18 -18.73 8.15
N ARG A 15 -6.35 -18.05 9.29
CA ARG A 15 -7.52 -17.23 9.59
C ARG A 15 -7.62 -16.25 8.43
N LEU A 16 -8.63 -16.40 7.58
CA LEU A 16 -8.88 -15.52 6.44
C LEU A 16 -8.87 -14.08 6.96
N ARG A 17 -7.76 -13.37 6.70
CA ARG A 17 -7.62 -11.97 7.12
C ARG A 17 -8.56 -11.15 6.26
N ARG A 18 -9.22 -10.17 6.88
CA ARG A 18 -9.93 -9.16 6.11
C ARG A 18 -8.97 -8.50 5.12
N VAL A 19 -9.33 -8.51 3.84
CA VAL A 19 -8.61 -7.84 2.78
C VAL A 19 -9.18 -6.44 2.63
N PHE A 20 -8.30 -5.44 2.65
CA PHE A 20 -8.60 -4.04 2.45
C PHE A 20 -8.29 -3.66 1.01
N ILE A 21 -9.22 -2.99 0.35
CA ILE A 21 -9.02 -2.46 -1.01
C ILE A 21 -8.73 -0.98 -0.91
N SER A 22 -7.61 -0.57 -1.50
CA SER A 22 -7.08 0.79 -1.51
C SER A 22 -6.96 1.28 -2.95
N PRO A 23 -8.01 1.88 -3.56
CA PRO A 23 -7.92 2.42 -4.92
C PRO A 23 -6.87 3.52 -5.01
N SER A 24 -5.93 3.40 -5.99
CA SER A 24 -4.96 4.46 -6.28
C SER A 24 -5.57 5.48 -7.21
N ILE A 25 -5.69 6.71 -6.74
CA ILE A 25 -6.21 7.84 -7.51
C ILE A 25 -5.27 8.30 -8.63
N LEU A 26 -4.06 7.78 -8.71
CA LEU A 26 -3.15 8.02 -9.85
C LEU A 26 -3.79 7.67 -11.20
N SER A 27 -4.77 6.77 -11.21
CA SER A 27 -5.48 6.34 -12.42
C SER A 27 -6.85 7.00 -12.61
N ALA A 28 -7.25 7.91 -11.72
CA ALA A 28 -8.48 8.67 -11.81
C ALA A 28 -8.33 9.85 -12.78
N ASP A 29 -9.46 10.43 -13.23
CA ASP A 29 -9.46 11.72 -13.91
C ASP A 29 -9.24 12.83 -12.89
N PHE A 30 -8.08 13.47 -12.92
CA PHE A 30 -7.73 14.55 -12.00
C PHE A 30 -8.60 15.80 -12.19
N GLY A 31 -9.20 15.99 -13.37
CA GLY A 31 -10.16 17.07 -13.64
C GLY A 31 -11.48 16.90 -12.89
N GLN A 32 -11.79 15.66 -12.47
CA GLN A 32 -13.02 15.28 -11.75
C GLN A 32 -12.70 14.43 -10.50
N LEU A 33 -11.60 14.73 -9.82
CA LEU A 33 -11.02 13.84 -8.79
C LEU A 33 -12.02 13.50 -7.67
N ASN A 34 -12.78 14.47 -7.17
CA ASN A 34 -13.73 14.22 -6.10
C ASN A 34 -14.95 13.38 -6.55
N GLU A 35 -15.40 13.54 -7.79
CA GLU A 35 -16.45 12.71 -8.41
C GLU A 35 -15.97 11.28 -8.62
N GLU A 36 -14.73 11.12 -9.09
CA GLU A 36 -14.07 9.82 -9.24
C GLU A 36 -13.98 9.08 -7.89
N ILE A 37 -13.56 9.77 -6.83
CA ILE A 37 -13.49 9.23 -5.47
C ILE A 37 -14.87 8.88 -4.94
N ALA A 38 -15.86 9.76 -5.11
CA ALA A 38 -17.24 9.52 -4.65
C ALA A 38 -17.83 8.24 -5.26
N SER A 39 -17.46 7.91 -6.50
CA SER A 39 -17.96 6.70 -7.18
C SER A 39 -17.49 5.39 -6.55
N ILE A 40 -16.41 5.40 -5.75
CA ILE A 40 -15.83 4.21 -5.12
C ILE A 40 -15.84 4.26 -3.59
N GLU A 41 -16.24 5.37 -2.99
CA GLU A 41 -16.11 5.59 -1.55
C GLU A 41 -16.86 4.53 -0.71
N ALA A 42 -18.06 4.11 -1.14
CA ALA A 42 -18.85 3.09 -0.44
C ALA A 42 -18.31 1.65 -0.61
N LEU A 43 -17.36 1.46 -1.53
CA LEU A 43 -16.87 0.14 -1.95
C LEU A 43 -15.46 -0.14 -1.45
N ALA A 44 -14.67 0.91 -1.21
CA ALA A 44 -13.27 0.85 -0.80
C ALA A 44 -13.12 0.91 0.73
N ASP A 45 -11.93 0.57 1.21
CA ASP A 45 -11.61 0.62 2.64
C ASP A 45 -10.68 1.79 2.98
N THR A 46 -9.81 2.18 2.04
CA THR A 46 -8.88 3.31 2.14
C THR A 46 -8.69 3.93 0.76
N LEU A 47 -8.04 5.07 0.65
CA LEU A 47 -7.69 5.70 -0.60
C LEU A 47 -6.17 5.83 -0.72
N HIS A 48 -5.59 5.34 -1.81
CA HIS A 48 -4.16 5.42 -2.07
C HIS A 48 -3.81 6.66 -2.90
N VAL A 49 -2.85 7.43 -2.40
CA VAL A 49 -2.47 8.73 -2.96
C VAL A 49 -0.98 8.70 -3.32
N ASP A 50 -0.68 8.57 -4.62
CA ASP A 50 0.68 8.48 -5.13
C ASP A 50 1.27 9.88 -5.36
N VAL A 51 2.24 10.25 -4.54
CA VAL A 51 2.94 11.54 -4.55
C VAL A 51 4.32 11.37 -5.13
N MET A 52 4.60 12.08 -6.22
CA MET A 52 5.86 11.98 -6.98
C MET A 52 6.44 13.37 -7.23
N ASP A 53 7.75 13.50 -7.07
CA ASP A 53 8.48 14.79 -7.14
C ASP A 53 9.29 15.00 -8.42
N GLY A 54 9.34 14.00 -9.32
CA GLY A 54 10.17 14.06 -10.53
C GLY A 54 11.67 13.86 -10.29
N HIS A 55 12.08 13.53 -9.05
CA HIS A 55 13.47 13.29 -8.67
C HIS A 55 13.69 11.84 -8.22
N PHE A 56 12.97 11.40 -7.19
CA PHE A 56 13.00 10.00 -6.75
C PHE A 56 12.48 9.05 -7.83
N VAL A 57 11.46 9.49 -8.58
CA VAL A 57 10.91 8.80 -9.76
C VAL A 57 10.80 9.78 -10.93
N PRO A 58 10.89 9.30 -12.21
CA PRO A 58 10.87 10.18 -13.39
C PRO A 58 9.46 10.66 -13.76
N ASN A 59 8.59 10.86 -12.79
CA ASN A 59 7.22 11.35 -12.97
C ASN A 59 6.90 12.36 -11.88
N LEU A 60 6.00 13.28 -12.20
CA LEU A 60 5.49 14.30 -11.28
C LEU A 60 3.98 14.18 -11.17
N THR A 61 3.45 14.15 -9.95
CA THR A 61 2.01 14.08 -9.72
C THR A 61 1.51 15.33 -8.99
N PHE A 62 1.11 15.21 -7.75
CA PHE A 62 0.59 16.30 -6.94
C PHE A 62 1.10 16.14 -5.49
N GLY A 63 0.95 17.20 -4.72
CA GLY A 63 1.39 17.25 -3.33
C GLY A 63 0.26 17.56 -2.36
N ALA A 64 0.63 17.89 -1.13
CA ALA A 64 -0.29 18.19 -0.03
C ALA A 64 -1.39 19.23 -0.36
N PRO A 65 -1.17 20.28 -1.19
CA PRO A 65 -2.24 21.20 -1.57
C PRO A 65 -3.43 20.54 -2.28
N VAL A 66 -3.18 19.56 -3.16
CA VAL A 66 -4.25 18.81 -3.83
C VAL A 66 -4.87 17.81 -2.88
N VAL A 67 -4.07 17.11 -2.06
CA VAL A 67 -4.56 16.16 -1.06
C VAL A 67 -5.53 16.83 -0.08
N ARG A 68 -5.26 18.06 0.34
CA ARG A 68 -6.14 18.87 1.19
C ARG A 68 -7.51 19.16 0.56
N CYS A 69 -7.62 19.13 -0.78
CA CYS A 69 -8.87 19.35 -1.51
C CYS A 69 -9.68 18.06 -1.73
N ILE A 70 -9.16 16.90 -1.37
CA ILE A 70 -9.88 15.62 -1.48
C ILE A 70 -11.01 15.59 -0.45
N ARG A 71 -12.23 15.27 -0.94
CA ARG A 71 -13.42 15.14 -0.11
C ARG A 71 -13.83 13.69 -0.01
N THR A 72 -13.50 13.04 1.10
CA THR A 72 -13.83 11.64 1.33
C THR A 72 -13.90 11.30 2.82
N LYS A 73 -14.60 10.22 3.16
CA LYS A 73 -14.58 9.60 4.49
C LYS A 73 -13.52 8.49 4.59
N LEU A 74 -12.93 8.11 3.47
CA LEU A 74 -11.91 7.07 3.45
C LEU A 74 -10.60 7.61 4.06
N PRO A 75 -9.88 6.79 4.87
CA PRO A 75 -8.54 7.13 5.29
C PRO A 75 -7.60 7.31 4.10
N LEU A 76 -6.84 8.40 4.05
CA LEU A 76 -5.87 8.69 3.00
C LEU A 76 -4.53 8.06 3.34
N HIS A 77 -4.09 7.09 2.57
CA HIS A 77 -2.77 6.48 2.64
C HIS A 77 -1.87 7.15 1.58
N CYS A 78 -1.05 8.10 2.03
CA CYS A 78 -0.18 8.88 1.14
C CYS A 78 1.15 8.18 0.94
N HIS A 79 1.40 7.72 -0.28
CA HIS A 79 2.62 7.04 -0.71
C HIS A 79 3.56 8.04 -1.38
N LEU A 80 4.65 8.36 -0.68
CA LEU A 80 5.58 9.39 -1.10
C LEU A 80 6.79 8.79 -1.81
N MET A 81 6.77 8.89 -3.11
CA MET A 81 7.88 8.61 -4.03
C MET A 81 8.66 9.91 -4.26
N VAL A 82 9.31 10.40 -3.22
CA VAL A 82 10.00 11.70 -3.20
C VAL A 82 11.36 11.60 -2.53
N GLU A 83 12.28 12.46 -2.90
CA GLU A 83 13.52 12.66 -2.15
C GLU A 83 13.24 13.41 -0.83
N ASN A 84 14.02 13.08 0.21
CA ASN A 84 13.96 13.73 1.53
C ASN A 84 12.52 13.82 2.09
N PRO A 85 11.81 12.67 2.27
CA PRO A 85 10.41 12.61 2.67
C PRO A 85 10.13 13.31 4.01
N GLU A 86 11.14 13.48 4.88
CA GLU A 86 11.04 14.20 6.15
C GLU A 86 10.60 15.66 6.02
N HIS A 87 10.79 16.28 4.86
CA HIS A 87 10.39 17.67 4.61
C HIS A 87 8.87 17.82 4.40
N TYR A 88 8.17 16.74 4.10
CA TYR A 88 6.75 16.78 3.74
C TYR A 88 5.81 16.37 4.87
N VAL A 89 6.31 15.83 5.98
CA VAL A 89 5.50 15.25 7.08
C VAL A 89 4.45 16.22 7.59
N GLU A 90 4.83 17.46 7.91
CA GLU A 90 3.92 18.47 8.45
C GLU A 90 2.80 18.82 7.45
N ALA A 91 3.15 19.05 6.18
CA ALA A 91 2.20 19.41 5.13
C ALA A 91 1.15 18.31 4.86
N PHE A 92 1.56 17.02 4.96
CA PHE A 92 0.64 15.91 4.79
C PHE A 92 -0.21 15.65 6.04
N ALA A 93 0.29 15.93 7.23
CA ALA A 93 -0.52 15.94 8.45
C ALA A 93 -1.62 17.02 8.39
N GLU A 94 -1.28 18.24 7.96
CA GLU A 94 -2.24 19.31 7.72
C GLU A 94 -3.25 18.99 6.59
N ALA A 95 -2.86 18.15 5.65
CA ALA A 95 -3.74 17.62 4.60
C ALA A 95 -4.58 16.42 5.07
N HIS A 96 -4.56 16.10 6.37
CA HIS A 96 -5.31 15.00 7.00
C HIS A 96 -4.98 13.62 6.46
N ALA A 97 -3.72 13.37 6.04
CA ALA A 97 -3.23 12.04 5.73
C ALA A 97 -3.39 11.13 6.96
N ALA A 98 -4.03 9.98 6.80
CA ALA A 98 -4.17 8.99 7.86
C ALA A 98 -2.89 8.14 8.02
N GLU A 99 -2.19 7.92 6.92
CA GLU A 99 -0.94 7.19 6.87
C GLU A 99 0.03 7.87 5.91
N PHE A 100 1.28 8.01 6.34
CA PHE A 100 2.39 8.53 5.54
C PHE A 100 3.33 7.36 5.24
N ILE A 101 3.41 6.96 3.97
CA ILE A 101 4.22 5.83 3.50
C ILE A 101 5.41 6.39 2.74
N PHE A 102 6.62 6.15 3.24
CA PHE A 102 7.85 6.60 2.61
C PHE A 102 8.68 5.44 2.09
N HIS A 103 9.50 5.67 1.08
CA HIS A 103 10.46 4.68 0.59
C HIS A 103 11.67 4.58 1.51
N ILE A 104 12.06 3.36 1.87
CA ILE A 104 13.27 3.12 2.69
C ILE A 104 14.53 3.67 1.97
N GLU A 105 14.54 3.61 0.65
CA GLU A 105 15.63 4.08 -0.20
C GLU A 105 15.78 5.61 -0.20
N ALA A 106 14.71 6.34 0.14
CA ALA A 106 14.71 7.81 0.18
C ALA A 106 15.07 8.38 1.54
N SER A 107 15.13 7.56 2.59
CA SER A 107 15.34 8.03 3.97
C SER A 107 16.76 7.76 4.44
N LYS A 108 17.42 8.79 4.96
CA LYS A 108 18.75 8.68 5.59
C LYS A 108 18.66 8.20 7.04
N ASP A 109 17.57 8.52 7.74
CA ASP A 109 17.28 8.12 9.11
C ASP A 109 15.78 7.77 9.22
N ALA A 110 15.46 6.53 8.89
CA ALA A 110 14.09 6.06 8.85
C ALA A 110 13.44 6.01 10.26
N GLU A 111 14.21 5.76 11.31
CA GLU A 111 13.69 5.73 12.68
C GLU A 111 13.28 7.14 13.14
N ALA A 112 14.11 8.16 12.88
CA ALA A 112 13.76 9.55 13.15
C ALA A 112 12.55 10.01 12.34
N LEU A 113 12.45 9.59 11.06
CA LEU A 113 11.30 9.90 10.19
C LEU A 113 10.01 9.27 10.74
N ILE A 114 10.01 8.00 11.12
CA ILE A 114 8.87 7.32 11.72
C ILE A 114 8.41 8.06 13.00
N LYS A 115 9.34 8.43 13.87
CA LYS A 115 9.03 9.21 15.08
C LYS A 115 8.40 10.56 14.74
N LYS A 116 8.91 11.25 13.72
CA LYS A 116 8.34 12.53 13.24
C LYS A 116 6.91 12.33 12.72
N ILE A 117 6.67 11.34 11.85
CA ILE A 117 5.34 11.02 11.31
C ILE A 117 4.34 10.78 12.45
N ARG A 118 4.69 9.93 13.42
CA ARG A 118 3.83 9.63 14.58
C ARG A 118 3.62 10.84 15.49
N GLY A 119 4.63 11.71 15.62
CA GLY A 119 4.52 12.96 16.36
C GLY A 119 3.48 13.94 15.78
N HIS A 120 3.17 13.80 14.49
CA HIS A 120 2.12 14.55 13.80
C HIS A 120 0.76 13.80 13.73
N GLY A 121 0.61 12.68 14.45
CA GLY A 121 -0.65 11.94 14.57
C GLY A 121 -0.97 11.00 13.41
N MET A 122 -0.07 10.83 12.44
CA MET A 122 -0.24 9.88 11.33
C MET A 122 0.32 8.50 11.67
N LYS A 123 -0.22 7.47 11.02
CA LYS A 123 0.43 6.15 10.93
C LYS A 123 1.66 6.26 10.04
N ALA A 124 2.70 5.46 10.36
CA ALA A 124 3.92 5.39 9.58
C ALA A 124 3.97 4.08 8.80
N GLY A 125 3.94 4.17 7.48
CA GLY A 125 4.21 3.06 6.56
C GLY A 125 5.59 3.18 5.94
N VAL A 126 6.21 2.05 5.59
CA VAL A 126 7.44 2.01 4.82
C VAL A 126 7.25 1.23 3.53
N SER A 127 7.76 1.77 2.44
CA SER A 127 7.77 1.12 1.12
C SER A 127 9.17 0.65 0.75
N LEU A 128 9.25 -0.37 -0.12
CA LEU A 128 10.49 -0.80 -0.75
C LEU A 128 10.29 -1.16 -2.21
N ASN A 129 11.28 -0.84 -3.04
CA ASN A 129 11.31 -1.14 -4.45
C ASN A 129 11.42 -2.65 -4.74
N PRO A 130 11.05 -3.13 -5.94
CA PRO A 130 11.20 -4.54 -6.31
C PRO A 130 12.63 -5.07 -6.14
N GLY A 131 13.65 -4.24 -6.44
CA GLY A 131 15.06 -4.61 -6.33
C GLY A 131 15.67 -4.49 -4.93
N THR A 132 14.97 -3.89 -3.96
CA THR A 132 15.49 -3.68 -2.60
C THR A 132 15.26 -4.92 -1.73
N GLU A 133 16.30 -5.41 -1.09
CA GLU A 133 16.23 -6.57 -0.21
C GLU A 133 15.49 -6.24 1.11
N LEU A 134 14.75 -7.22 1.67
CA LEU A 134 14.02 -7.07 2.93
C LEU A 134 14.90 -6.68 4.12
N GLY A 135 16.19 -7.01 4.08
CA GLY A 135 17.15 -6.61 5.10
C GLY A 135 17.24 -5.11 5.34
N ALA A 136 16.92 -4.30 4.32
CA ALA A 136 16.86 -2.84 4.46
C ALA A 136 15.80 -2.38 5.46
N LEU A 137 14.74 -3.18 5.69
CA LEU A 137 13.65 -2.86 6.61
C LEU A 137 13.87 -3.36 8.03
N GLU A 138 14.89 -4.18 8.31
CA GLU A 138 15.01 -4.95 9.56
C GLU A 138 14.87 -4.08 10.82
N LYS A 139 15.51 -2.90 10.84
CA LYS A 139 15.46 -1.98 11.97
C LYS A 139 14.12 -1.29 12.16
N VAL A 140 13.37 -1.07 11.07
CA VAL A 140 12.13 -0.28 11.09
C VAL A 140 10.86 -1.13 11.15
N LEU A 141 10.92 -2.42 10.78
CA LEU A 141 9.77 -3.32 10.82
C LEU A 141 9.02 -3.35 12.16
N PRO A 142 9.68 -3.32 13.33
CA PRO A 142 8.97 -3.24 14.61
C PRO A 142 8.32 -1.87 14.90
N LEU A 143 8.67 -0.85 14.11
CA LEU A 143 8.29 0.55 14.35
C LEU A 143 7.18 1.04 13.42
N VAL A 144 6.89 0.33 12.33
CA VAL A 144 5.91 0.76 11.33
C VAL A 144 4.54 0.12 11.53
N ASP A 145 3.51 0.78 11.03
CA ASP A 145 2.12 0.30 11.04
C ASP A 145 1.81 -0.56 9.82
N SER A 146 2.53 -0.33 8.71
CA SER A 146 2.41 -1.11 7.47
C SER A 146 3.72 -1.17 6.69
N VAL A 147 3.81 -2.18 5.81
CA VAL A 147 4.83 -2.26 4.74
C VAL A 147 4.12 -2.29 3.40
N LEU A 148 4.52 -1.40 2.50
CA LEU A 148 4.08 -1.39 1.10
C LEU A 148 5.15 -2.06 0.23
N VAL A 149 4.83 -3.24 -0.29
CA VAL A 149 5.71 -3.97 -1.21
C VAL A 149 5.40 -3.54 -2.64
N MET A 150 6.36 -2.92 -3.30
CA MET A 150 6.21 -2.56 -4.72
C MET A 150 6.32 -3.80 -5.59
N SER A 151 5.33 -4.01 -6.45
CA SER A 151 5.32 -5.06 -7.48
C SER A 151 5.50 -4.51 -8.90
N VAL A 152 5.93 -3.26 -9.00
CA VAL A 152 6.43 -2.58 -10.21
C VAL A 152 7.52 -1.61 -9.80
N ASN A 153 8.33 -1.13 -10.75
CA ASN A 153 9.19 0.03 -10.47
C ASN A 153 8.29 1.27 -10.32
N PRO A 154 8.43 2.04 -9.21
CA PRO A 154 7.56 3.18 -8.96
C PRO A 154 7.71 4.27 -10.03
N GLY A 155 6.65 5.09 -10.21
CA GLY A 155 6.65 6.22 -11.12
C GLY A 155 5.50 6.26 -12.13
N PHE A 156 4.99 5.13 -12.61
CA PHE A 156 3.91 5.11 -13.61
C PHE A 156 2.85 4.07 -13.26
N GLY A 157 1.59 4.39 -13.56
CA GLY A 157 0.49 3.44 -13.46
C GLY A 157 0.41 2.46 -14.65
N GLY A 158 -0.33 1.37 -14.51
CA GLY A 158 -0.64 0.43 -15.59
C GLY A 158 0.50 -0.50 -16.01
N GLN A 159 1.54 -0.65 -15.20
CA GLN A 159 2.67 -1.55 -15.44
C GLN A 159 2.30 -3.02 -15.14
N GLY A 160 3.07 -3.95 -15.72
CA GLY A 160 2.94 -5.39 -15.47
C GLY A 160 3.46 -5.78 -14.09
N PHE A 161 2.72 -6.65 -13.41
CA PHE A 161 3.07 -7.18 -12.09
C PHE A 161 4.40 -7.95 -12.08
N MET A 162 5.26 -7.68 -11.12
CA MET A 162 6.55 -8.35 -10.91
C MET A 162 6.43 -9.40 -9.78
N PRO A 163 6.54 -10.71 -10.07
CA PRO A 163 6.34 -11.79 -9.10
C PRO A 163 7.31 -11.80 -7.90
N VAL A 164 8.42 -11.07 -7.98
CA VAL A 164 9.38 -10.92 -6.84
C VAL A 164 8.71 -10.39 -5.59
N ALA A 165 7.62 -9.63 -5.71
CA ALA A 165 6.84 -9.11 -4.59
C ALA A 165 6.23 -10.26 -3.74
N LEU A 166 5.83 -11.38 -4.37
CA LEU A 166 5.18 -12.48 -3.68
C LEU A 166 6.09 -13.13 -2.62
N GLU A 167 7.38 -13.29 -2.94
CA GLU A 167 8.34 -13.84 -1.98
C GLU A 167 8.56 -12.91 -0.79
N LYS A 168 8.70 -11.61 -1.06
CA LYS A 168 8.81 -10.60 0.00
C LYS A 168 7.61 -10.61 0.93
N ILE A 169 6.39 -10.69 0.37
CA ILE A 169 5.14 -10.76 1.13
C ILE A 169 5.11 -12.00 2.02
N ARG A 170 5.51 -13.19 1.50
CA ARG A 170 5.55 -14.44 2.29
C ARG A 170 6.50 -14.32 3.48
N VAL A 171 7.72 -13.85 3.24
CA VAL A 171 8.73 -13.69 4.30
C VAL A 171 8.27 -12.69 5.36
N LEU A 172 7.69 -11.56 4.95
CA LEU A 172 7.14 -10.57 5.88
C LEU A 172 5.99 -11.15 6.71
N ARG A 173 5.08 -11.91 6.09
CA ARG A 173 3.93 -12.48 6.77
C ARG A 173 4.34 -13.57 7.76
N GLU A 174 5.31 -14.39 7.42
CA GLU A 174 5.85 -15.43 8.30
C GLU A 174 6.48 -14.81 9.54
N LYS A 175 7.38 -13.83 9.35
CA LYS A 175 8.10 -13.19 10.45
C LYS A 175 7.25 -12.22 11.29
N PHE A 176 6.28 -11.56 10.66
CA PHE A 176 5.43 -10.54 11.28
C PHE A 176 3.95 -10.83 11.05
N PRO A 177 3.38 -11.81 11.79
CA PRO A 177 2.01 -12.27 11.56
C PRO A 177 0.94 -11.17 11.64
N ASN A 178 1.15 -10.11 12.39
CA ASN A 178 0.18 -9.03 12.62
C ASN A 178 0.44 -7.75 11.81
N LEU A 179 1.51 -7.70 11.03
CA LEU A 179 1.87 -6.54 10.21
C LEU A 179 0.83 -6.33 9.09
N ASN A 180 0.46 -5.09 8.81
CA ASN A 180 -0.25 -4.75 7.59
C ASN A 180 0.73 -4.79 6.42
N ILE A 181 0.43 -5.65 5.45
CA ILE A 181 1.25 -5.79 4.24
C ILE A 181 0.40 -5.35 3.05
N ALA A 182 0.74 -4.20 2.52
CA ALA A 182 0.18 -3.65 1.29
C ALA A 182 1.03 -4.08 0.08
N VAL A 183 0.40 -4.16 -1.07
CA VAL A 183 1.07 -4.40 -2.35
C VAL A 183 0.54 -3.44 -3.39
N ASP A 184 1.46 -2.83 -4.16
CA ASP A 184 1.13 -1.86 -5.21
C ASP A 184 1.90 -2.16 -6.50
N GLY A 185 1.16 -2.13 -7.61
CA GLY A 185 1.66 -2.31 -8.97
C GLY A 185 1.08 -3.51 -9.69
N GLY A 186 0.38 -3.28 -10.81
CA GLY A 186 -0.18 -4.33 -11.65
C GLY A 186 -1.24 -5.21 -10.97
N ILE A 187 -1.94 -4.67 -9.97
CA ILE A 187 -2.95 -5.40 -9.21
C ILE A 187 -4.27 -5.47 -9.98
N ASN A 188 -4.75 -6.70 -10.18
CA ASN A 188 -6.03 -7.08 -10.76
C ASN A 188 -6.58 -8.30 -9.99
N ALA A 189 -7.69 -8.91 -10.46
CA ALA A 189 -8.30 -10.05 -9.78
C ALA A 189 -7.34 -11.26 -9.63
N GLU A 190 -6.53 -11.54 -10.65
CA GLU A 190 -5.58 -12.66 -10.66
C GLU A 190 -4.38 -12.37 -9.76
N THR A 191 -3.67 -11.26 -9.98
CA THR A 191 -2.48 -10.90 -9.22
C THR A 191 -2.83 -10.56 -7.76
N GLY A 192 -3.98 -9.95 -7.51
CA GLY A 192 -4.51 -9.71 -6.18
C GLY A 192 -4.75 -11.01 -5.40
N LYS A 193 -5.28 -12.05 -6.06
CA LYS A 193 -5.42 -13.38 -5.46
C LYS A 193 -4.05 -13.94 -5.05
N LEU A 194 -3.05 -13.90 -5.95
CA LEU A 194 -1.69 -14.37 -5.63
C LEU A 194 -1.09 -13.61 -4.44
N CYS A 195 -1.29 -12.29 -4.37
CA CYS A 195 -0.80 -11.48 -3.26
C CYS A 195 -1.48 -11.82 -1.92
N ARG A 196 -2.79 -12.06 -1.92
CA ARG A 196 -3.53 -12.50 -0.72
C ARG A 196 -3.05 -13.87 -0.24
N GLU A 197 -2.87 -14.82 -1.15
CA GLU A 197 -2.33 -16.15 -0.86
C GLU A 197 -0.90 -16.09 -0.32
N ALA A 198 -0.10 -15.13 -0.78
CA ALA A 198 1.23 -14.85 -0.23
C ALA A 198 1.19 -14.19 1.16
N GLY A 199 0.06 -13.58 1.56
CA GLY A 199 -0.13 -13.01 2.89
C GLY A 199 -0.35 -11.49 2.93
N ALA A 200 -0.50 -10.81 1.78
CA ALA A 200 -0.92 -9.41 1.74
C ALA A 200 -2.35 -9.25 2.25
N ASN A 201 -2.64 -8.16 2.92
CA ASN A 201 -3.97 -7.82 3.41
C ASN A 201 -4.46 -6.43 2.97
N ILE A 202 -3.66 -5.69 2.22
CA ILE A 202 -4.05 -4.43 1.58
C ILE A 202 -3.65 -4.51 0.11
N LEU A 203 -4.62 -4.35 -0.80
CA LEU A 203 -4.40 -4.36 -2.25
C LEU A 203 -4.58 -2.96 -2.80
N VAL A 204 -3.51 -2.38 -3.35
CA VAL A 204 -3.54 -1.10 -4.03
C VAL A 204 -3.79 -1.35 -5.52
N ALA A 205 -4.91 -0.84 -6.03
CA ALA A 205 -5.28 -1.02 -7.43
C ALA A 205 -5.76 0.30 -8.04
N GLY A 206 -5.10 0.74 -9.10
CA GLY A 206 -5.45 1.97 -9.82
C GLY A 206 -6.24 1.68 -11.09
N SER A 207 -5.54 1.43 -12.19
CA SER A 207 -6.13 1.26 -13.53
C SER A 207 -7.16 0.12 -13.61
N PHE A 208 -7.00 -0.94 -12.85
CA PHE A 208 -7.97 -2.04 -12.78
C PHE A 208 -9.35 -1.58 -12.29
N ILE A 209 -9.39 -0.59 -11.37
CA ILE A 209 -10.64 -0.05 -10.82
C ILE A 209 -11.14 1.10 -11.68
N PHE A 210 -10.31 2.14 -11.89
CA PHE A 210 -10.78 3.39 -12.51
C PHE A 210 -11.09 3.29 -14.01
N LYS A 211 -10.49 2.30 -14.72
CA LYS A 211 -10.78 2.03 -16.14
C LYS A 211 -11.82 0.93 -16.34
N ALA A 212 -12.36 0.33 -15.27
CA ALA A 212 -13.39 -0.68 -15.37
C ALA A 212 -14.74 -0.06 -15.79
N ASN A 213 -15.51 -0.79 -16.63
CA ASN A 213 -16.87 -0.41 -16.95
C ASN A 213 -17.80 -0.43 -15.72
N ASP A 214 -17.52 -1.33 -14.77
CA ASP A 214 -18.20 -1.45 -13.48
C ASP A 214 -17.16 -1.53 -12.37
N ARG A 215 -16.99 -0.43 -11.64
CA ARG A 215 -16.03 -0.30 -10.54
C ARG A 215 -16.40 -1.18 -9.35
N ALA A 216 -17.69 -1.41 -9.10
CA ALA A 216 -18.14 -2.28 -8.02
C ALA A 216 -17.75 -3.74 -8.28
N VAL A 217 -17.94 -4.22 -9.50
CA VAL A 217 -17.50 -5.56 -9.91
C VAL A 217 -15.98 -5.68 -9.83
N ALA A 218 -15.23 -4.69 -10.28
CA ALA A 218 -13.77 -4.68 -10.20
C ALA A 218 -13.28 -4.77 -8.75
N ILE A 219 -13.82 -3.95 -7.84
CA ILE A 219 -13.47 -3.95 -6.42
C ILE A 219 -13.86 -5.27 -5.74
N ALA A 220 -15.06 -5.80 -6.05
CA ALA A 220 -15.51 -7.09 -5.51
C ALA A 220 -14.59 -8.25 -5.95
N GLY A 221 -14.08 -8.21 -7.18
CA GLY A 221 -13.15 -9.21 -7.72
C GLY A 221 -11.77 -9.22 -7.03
N LEU A 222 -11.43 -8.17 -6.28
CA LEU A 222 -10.21 -8.10 -5.48
C LEU A 222 -10.36 -8.71 -4.08
N ARG A 223 -11.59 -8.91 -3.60
CA ARG A 223 -11.89 -9.50 -2.27
C ARG A 223 -11.97 -11.02 -2.36
#